data_17402a9ce7cb901e92ff45cf91194495
#
_entry.id   17402a9ce7cb901e92ff45cf91194495
#
_cell.length_a   1.000
_cell.length_b   1.000
_cell.length_c   1.000
_cell.angle_alpha   90.00
_cell.angle_beta   90.00
_cell.angle_gamma   90.00
#
_symmetry.space_group_name_H-M   'P 1'
#
loop_
_entity.id
_entity.type
_entity.pdbx_description
1 polymer ?
#
loop_
_entity_poly.entity_id
_entity_poly.type
_entity_poly.pdbx_seq_one_letter_code
_entity_poly.pdbx_strand_id
1 'polypeptide(L)'
;MWHADTTRYEITGYPTVKFFPFGSTVPVSYDGPREVEPMLSYLNEQANTFRSLSGELAEIAGRITHFDDIIATAAKLDQALVDKLKAAAETLGDSVAAEHVKEYLKTSEKIVAKGVEYVEKEIARLTGMISKATVTAEKKTSFMLRRNILKAFQL
;
A
#
# COMPACT_ATOMS: atom_id res chain seq x y z
N MET A 1 -32.95 -20.19 10.35
CA MET A 1 -32.58 -19.00 9.55
C MET A 1 -31.15 -19.07 8.95
N TRP A 2 -30.50 -20.24 8.90
CA TRP A 2 -29.12 -20.45 8.39
C TRP A 2 -29.06 -21.11 7.01
N HIS A 3 -30.19 -21.61 6.47
CA HIS A 3 -30.21 -22.39 5.23
C HIS A 3 -30.13 -21.57 3.93
N ALA A 4 -30.52 -20.29 3.94
CA ALA A 4 -30.52 -19.47 2.74
C ALA A 4 -29.10 -19.13 2.25
N ASP A 5 -28.17 -18.89 3.18
CA ASP A 5 -26.80 -18.52 2.86
C ASP A 5 -25.96 -19.72 2.43
N THR A 6 -26.20 -20.90 2.98
CA THR A 6 -25.51 -22.14 2.55
C THR A 6 -25.82 -22.51 1.12
N THR A 7 -27.08 -22.37 0.70
CA THR A 7 -27.48 -22.61 -0.68
C THR A 7 -26.97 -21.53 -1.63
N ARG A 8 -27.05 -20.26 -1.22
CA ARG A 8 -26.62 -19.13 -2.04
C ARG A 8 -25.12 -19.17 -2.39
N TYR A 9 -24.30 -19.64 -1.45
CA TYR A 9 -22.85 -19.67 -1.61
C TYR A 9 -22.31 -21.08 -1.82
N GLU A 10 -23.17 -22.05 -2.12
CA GLU A 10 -22.79 -23.44 -2.41
C GLU A 10 -21.93 -24.07 -1.29
N ILE A 11 -22.34 -23.85 -0.03
CA ILE A 11 -21.61 -24.38 1.12
C ILE A 11 -22.02 -25.83 1.35
N THR A 12 -21.12 -26.75 1.05
CA THR A 12 -21.35 -28.20 1.17
C THR A 12 -20.83 -28.80 2.49
N GLY A 13 -20.06 -28.02 3.26
CA GLY A 13 -19.47 -28.48 4.52
C GLY A 13 -18.85 -27.36 5.34
N TYR A 14 -18.45 -27.67 6.57
CA TYR A 14 -17.82 -26.73 7.50
C TYR A 14 -16.46 -27.23 7.97
N PRO A 15 -15.52 -26.32 8.19
CA PRO A 15 -15.57 -24.89 7.90
C PRO A 15 -15.33 -24.59 6.42
N THR A 16 -16.11 -23.65 5.83
CA THR A 16 -15.89 -23.09 4.50
C THR A 16 -15.47 -21.63 4.65
N VAL A 17 -14.38 -21.23 3.99
CA VAL A 17 -13.88 -19.85 4.01
C VAL A 17 -14.07 -19.23 2.63
N LYS A 18 -14.70 -18.05 2.59
CA LYS A 18 -14.94 -17.31 1.34
C LYS A 18 -14.53 -15.86 1.51
N PHE A 19 -13.81 -15.35 0.53
CA PHE A 19 -13.37 -13.95 0.46
C PHE A 19 -14.33 -13.17 -0.45
N PHE A 20 -14.84 -12.04 0.03
CA PHE A 20 -15.66 -11.12 -0.75
C PHE A 20 -14.80 -9.91 -1.14
N PRO A 21 -14.39 -9.78 -2.42
CA PRO A 21 -13.68 -8.59 -2.88
C PRO A 21 -14.51 -7.32 -2.66
N PHE A 22 -13.84 -6.20 -2.40
CA PHE A 22 -14.54 -4.93 -2.18
C PHE A 22 -15.44 -4.58 -3.37
N GLY A 23 -16.70 -4.28 -3.09
CA GLY A 23 -17.72 -3.97 -4.12
C GLY A 23 -18.29 -5.19 -4.85
N SER A 24 -17.82 -6.41 -4.58
CA SER A 24 -18.35 -7.65 -5.18
C SER A 24 -19.31 -8.38 -4.24
N THR A 25 -20.39 -8.89 -4.81
CA THR A 25 -21.32 -9.83 -4.13
C THR A 25 -20.99 -11.30 -4.43
N VAL A 26 -20.00 -11.53 -5.31
CA VAL A 26 -19.54 -12.87 -5.69
C VAL A 26 -18.28 -13.19 -4.91
N PRO A 27 -18.32 -14.21 -4.04
CA PRO A 27 -17.14 -14.59 -3.26
C PRO A 27 -16.20 -15.48 -4.04
N VAL A 28 -14.92 -15.46 -3.64
CA VAL A 28 -13.89 -16.40 -4.04
C VAL A 28 -13.68 -17.41 -2.92
N SER A 29 -13.64 -18.71 -3.21
CA SER A 29 -13.35 -19.74 -2.21
C SER A 29 -11.88 -19.69 -1.83
N TYR A 30 -11.61 -19.88 -0.53
CA TYR A 30 -10.27 -20.08 -0.02
C TYR A 30 -10.11 -21.56 0.37
N ASP A 31 -9.31 -22.27 -0.40
CA ASP A 31 -9.04 -23.69 -0.21
C ASP A 31 -7.61 -23.97 0.34
N GLY A 32 -6.92 -22.91 0.75
CA GLY A 32 -5.58 -22.99 1.32
C GLY A 32 -5.54 -23.44 2.78
N PRO A 33 -4.33 -23.52 3.34
CA PRO A 33 -4.11 -23.83 4.76
C PRO A 33 -4.79 -22.81 5.67
N ARG A 34 -5.26 -23.26 6.85
CA ARG A 34 -6.03 -22.43 7.78
C ARG A 34 -5.20 -21.79 8.89
N GLU A 35 -3.89 -21.89 8.77
CA GLU A 35 -2.95 -21.17 9.61
C GLU A 35 -2.99 -19.66 9.30
N VAL A 36 -2.56 -18.85 10.26
CA VAL A 36 -2.70 -17.38 10.17
C VAL A 36 -1.86 -16.81 9.02
N GLU A 37 -0.62 -17.29 8.85
CA GLU A 37 0.30 -16.79 7.83
C GLU A 37 -0.20 -17.02 6.39
N PRO A 38 -0.61 -18.24 5.98
CA PRO A 38 -1.16 -18.48 4.65
C PRO A 38 -2.44 -17.67 4.39
N MET A 39 -3.33 -17.55 5.38
CA MET A 39 -4.55 -16.74 5.26
C MET A 39 -4.22 -15.26 5.11
N LEU A 40 -3.25 -14.74 5.87
CA LEU A 40 -2.80 -13.36 5.76
C LEU A 40 -2.16 -13.09 4.39
N SER A 41 -1.32 -14.01 3.90
CA SER A 41 -0.71 -13.89 2.56
C SER A 41 -1.78 -13.83 1.48
N TYR A 42 -2.76 -14.71 1.54
CA TYR A 42 -3.89 -14.71 0.62
C TYR A 42 -4.68 -13.38 0.68
N LEU A 43 -5.01 -12.90 1.89
CA LEU A 43 -5.72 -11.63 2.04
C LEU A 43 -4.92 -10.44 1.52
N ASN A 44 -3.61 -10.41 1.78
CA ASN A 44 -2.73 -9.37 1.26
C ASN A 44 -2.70 -9.37 -0.27
N GLU A 45 -2.65 -10.54 -0.89
CA GLU A 45 -2.67 -10.69 -2.35
C GLU A 45 -4.02 -10.25 -2.93
N GLN A 46 -5.13 -10.77 -2.39
CA GLN A 46 -6.47 -10.49 -2.91
C GLN A 46 -6.93 -9.05 -2.69
N ALA A 47 -6.55 -8.45 -1.56
CA ALA A 47 -6.95 -7.09 -1.17
C ALA A 47 -5.84 -6.04 -1.40
N ASN A 48 -4.67 -6.44 -1.89
CA ASN A 48 -3.50 -5.58 -2.10
C ASN A 48 -3.14 -4.73 -0.85
N THR A 49 -3.14 -5.36 0.33
CA THR A 49 -3.04 -4.63 1.60
C THR A 49 -1.66 -4.66 2.25
N PHE A 50 -0.86 -5.67 2.00
CA PHE A 50 0.52 -5.83 2.52
C PHE A 50 0.65 -5.68 4.04
N ARG A 51 -0.27 -6.29 4.81
CA ARG A 51 -0.22 -6.23 6.28
C ARG A 51 0.59 -7.40 6.85
N SER A 52 1.27 -7.12 7.98
CA SER A 52 1.91 -8.13 8.82
C SER A 52 0.90 -8.72 9.83
N LEU A 53 1.32 -9.76 10.56
CA LEU A 53 0.54 -10.34 11.66
C LEU A 53 0.23 -9.35 12.78
N SER A 54 1.09 -8.36 13.01
CA SER A 54 0.84 -7.27 13.97
C SER A 54 -0.17 -6.24 13.47
N GLY A 55 -0.65 -6.37 12.22
CA GLY A 55 -1.52 -5.40 11.56
C GLY A 55 -0.78 -4.19 10.98
N GLU A 56 0.53 -4.11 11.13
CA GLU A 56 1.35 -3.06 10.53
C GLU A 56 1.50 -3.29 9.01
N LEU A 57 1.74 -2.21 8.27
CA LEU A 57 2.02 -2.30 6.84
C LEU A 57 3.48 -2.69 6.60
N ALA A 58 3.70 -3.65 5.69
CA ALA A 58 5.03 -3.94 5.17
C ALA A 58 5.63 -2.72 4.47
N GLU A 59 6.96 -2.64 4.41
CA GLU A 59 7.66 -1.48 3.83
C GLU A 59 7.39 -1.26 2.34
N ILE A 60 6.97 -2.31 1.64
CA ILE A 60 6.60 -2.25 0.23
C ILE A 60 5.18 -1.68 0.02
N ALA A 61 4.34 -1.64 1.06
CA ALA A 61 2.98 -1.14 0.93
C ALA A 61 2.96 0.32 0.45
N GLY A 62 2.20 0.58 -0.60
CA GLY A 62 2.07 1.91 -1.22
C GLY A 62 3.22 2.27 -2.17
N ARG A 63 4.25 1.43 -2.28
CA ARG A 63 5.36 1.67 -3.21
C ARG A 63 4.98 1.27 -4.64
N ILE A 64 5.57 1.95 -5.60
CA ILE A 64 5.39 1.72 -7.04
C ILE A 64 6.76 1.34 -7.59
N THR A 65 6.97 0.06 -7.87
CA THR A 65 8.27 -0.48 -8.30
C THR A 65 8.87 0.32 -9.46
N HIS A 66 8.07 0.68 -10.46
CA HIS A 66 8.54 1.47 -11.59
C HIS A 66 9.08 2.85 -11.17
N PHE A 67 8.45 3.52 -10.19
CA PHE A 67 8.96 4.78 -9.66
C PHE A 67 10.21 4.59 -8.81
N ASP A 68 10.24 3.53 -8.02
CA ASP A 68 11.41 3.18 -7.21
C ASP A 68 12.64 2.94 -8.08
N ASP A 69 12.50 2.26 -9.23
CA ASP A 69 13.56 2.01 -10.19
C ASP A 69 14.07 3.32 -10.81
N ILE A 70 13.16 4.24 -11.18
CA ILE A 70 13.52 5.56 -11.70
C ILE A 70 14.31 6.35 -10.66
N ILE A 71 13.89 6.33 -9.40
CA ILE A 71 14.55 7.05 -8.31
C ILE A 71 15.92 6.42 -8.02
N ALA A 72 16.02 5.10 -7.93
CA ALA A 72 17.27 4.39 -7.64
C ALA A 72 18.35 4.62 -8.72
N THR A 73 17.95 4.88 -9.96
CA THR A 73 18.89 5.18 -11.08
C THR A 73 19.17 6.67 -11.23
N ALA A 74 18.55 7.52 -10.44
CA ALA A 74 18.75 8.97 -10.53
C ALA A 74 20.08 9.38 -9.88
N ALA A 75 20.88 10.16 -10.58
CA ALA A 75 22.12 10.70 -10.03
C ALA A 75 21.88 11.79 -8.98
N LYS A 76 20.71 12.46 -9.03
CA LYS A 76 20.29 13.52 -8.12
C LYS A 76 18.76 13.56 -7.99
N LEU A 77 18.30 14.02 -6.84
CA LEU A 77 16.89 14.31 -6.59
C LEU A 77 16.60 15.77 -6.99
N ASP A 78 16.50 16.02 -8.29
CA ASP A 78 16.33 17.36 -8.88
C ASP A 78 15.09 17.45 -9.78
N GLN A 79 14.90 18.57 -10.48
CA GLN A 79 13.76 18.79 -11.37
C GLN A 79 13.69 17.76 -12.49
N ALA A 80 14.82 17.28 -12.99
CA ALA A 80 14.84 16.27 -14.04
C ALA A 80 14.24 14.93 -13.57
N LEU A 81 14.44 14.56 -12.29
CA LEU A 81 13.77 13.41 -11.68
C LEU A 81 12.25 13.62 -11.60
N VAL A 82 11.79 14.82 -11.19
CA VAL A 82 10.36 15.14 -11.14
C VAL A 82 9.71 14.96 -12.51
N ASP A 83 10.35 15.46 -13.55
CA ASP A 83 9.83 15.38 -14.92
C ASP A 83 9.78 13.93 -15.43
N LYS A 84 10.77 13.10 -15.09
CA LYS A 84 10.76 11.66 -15.38
C LYS A 84 9.62 10.94 -14.65
N LEU A 85 9.39 11.22 -13.38
CA LEU A 85 8.29 10.64 -12.63
C LEU A 85 6.92 11.07 -13.17
N LYS A 86 6.76 12.32 -13.61
CA LYS A 86 5.54 12.79 -14.27
C LYS A 86 5.28 12.06 -15.58
N ALA A 87 6.29 11.93 -16.44
CA ALA A 87 6.17 11.18 -17.69
C ALA A 87 5.84 9.70 -17.45
N ALA A 88 6.47 9.07 -16.45
CA ALA A 88 6.16 7.69 -16.08
C ALA A 88 4.72 7.54 -15.53
N ALA A 89 4.22 8.54 -14.79
CA ALA A 89 2.85 8.53 -14.26
C ALA A 89 1.80 8.46 -15.38
N GLU A 90 2.04 9.13 -16.52
CA GLU A 90 1.13 9.10 -17.68
C GLU A 90 1.02 7.70 -18.32
N THR A 91 2.04 6.85 -18.14
CA THR A 91 2.09 5.50 -18.72
C THR A 91 1.49 4.42 -17.83
N LEU A 92 1.33 4.68 -16.52
CA LEU A 92 0.88 3.68 -15.55
C LEU A 92 -0.63 3.36 -15.64
N GLY A 93 -1.44 4.26 -16.19
CA GLY A 93 -2.88 4.09 -16.31
C GLY A 93 -3.57 3.81 -14.96
N ASP A 94 -4.73 3.17 -15.01
CA ASP A 94 -5.55 2.83 -13.83
C ASP A 94 -5.04 1.62 -13.03
N SER A 95 -3.90 1.04 -13.42
CA SER A 95 -3.33 -0.15 -12.77
C SER A 95 -2.71 0.13 -11.40
N VAL A 96 -2.49 1.41 -11.07
CA VAL A 96 -1.87 1.85 -9.82
C VAL A 96 -2.77 2.86 -9.12
N ALA A 97 -2.87 2.76 -7.79
CA ALA A 97 -3.66 3.71 -7.01
C ALA A 97 -3.18 5.15 -7.24
N ALA A 98 -4.05 5.98 -7.81
CA ALA A 98 -3.76 7.38 -8.16
C ALA A 98 -3.24 8.20 -6.96
N GLU A 99 -3.65 7.85 -5.74
CA GLU A 99 -3.18 8.47 -4.50
C GLU A 99 -1.68 8.24 -4.26
N HIS A 100 -1.17 7.03 -4.57
CA HIS A 100 0.24 6.72 -4.42
C HIS A 100 1.08 7.48 -5.47
N VAL A 101 0.65 7.51 -6.71
CA VAL A 101 1.27 8.33 -7.78
C VAL A 101 1.38 9.78 -7.35
N LYS A 102 0.27 10.36 -6.88
CA LYS A 102 0.22 11.74 -6.39
C LYS A 102 1.20 12.00 -5.24
N GLU A 103 1.35 11.04 -4.30
CA GLU A 103 2.28 11.21 -3.17
C GLU A 103 3.74 11.14 -3.62
N TYR A 104 4.10 10.29 -4.62
CA TYR A 104 5.44 10.29 -5.21
C TYR A 104 5.78 11.63 -5.87
N LEU A 105 4.89 12.16 -6.72
CA LEU A 105 5.08 13.45 -7.38
C LEU A 105 5.20 14.59 -6.37
N LYS A 106 4.30 14.64 -5.41
CA LYS A 106 4.33 15.66 -4.34
C LYS A 106 5.60 15.57 -3.49
N THR A 107 6.10 14.37 -3.23
CA THR A 107 7.34 14.17 -2.47
C THR A 107 8.54 14.65 -3.26
N SER A 108 8.66 14.28 -4.53
CA SER A 108 9.74 14.73 -5.40
C SER A 108 9.78 16.26 -5.56
N GLU A 109 8.64 16.90 -5.76
CA GLU A 109 8.54 18.38 -5.82
C GLU A 109 8.98 19.05 -4.50
N LYS A 110 8.62 18.45 -3.34
CA LYS A 110 9.05 18.97 -2.05
C LYS A 110 10.54 18.82 -1.80
N ILE A 111 11.16 17.74 -2.30
CA ILE A 111 12.60 17.53 -2.21
C ILE A 111 13.32 18.61 -3.02
N VAL A 112 12.86 18.90 -4.25
CA VAL A 112 13.43 20.00 -5.07
C VAL A 112 13.30 21.34 -4.36
N ALA A 113 12.15 21.64 -3.74
CA ALA A 113 11.89 22.91 -3.10
C ALA A 113 12.60 23.10 -1.74
N LYS A 114 12.84 22.00 -0.98
CA LYS A 114 13.28 22.06 0.42
C LYS A 114 14.64 21.41 0.68
N GLY A 115 15.21 20.75 -0.33
CA GLY A 115 16.42 19.95 -0.19
C GLY A 115 16.15 18.52 0.27
N VAL A 116 17.17 17.68 0.13
CA VAL A 116 17.10 16.23 0.42
C VAL A 116 16.83 15.93 1.90
N GLU A 117 17.24 16.82 2.81
CA GLU A 117 16.97 16.68 4.25
C GLU A 117 15.46 16.69 4.60
N TYR A 118 14.61 17.13 3.68
CA TYR A 118 13.17 17.03 3.84
C TYR A 118 12.71 15.58 4.06
N VAL A 119 13.34 14.63 3.38
CA VAL A 119 12.99 13.19 3.44
C VAL A 119 13.13 12.66 4.86
N GLU A 120 14.31 12.84 5.46
CA GLU A 120 14.59 12.34 6.82
C GLU A 120 13.71 13.03 7.87
N LYS A 121 13.58 14.35 7.79
CA LYS A 121 12.73 15.12 8.71
C LYS A 121 11.26 14.66 8.64
N GLU A 122 10.77 14.40 7.45
CA GLU A 122 9.37 13.98 7.27
C GLU A 122 9.14 12.52 7.68
N ILE A 123 10.10 11.61 7.43
CA ILE A 123 10.06 10.23 7.94
C ILE A 123 10.02 10.23 9.47
N ALA A 124 10.89 11.01 10.12
CA ALA A 124 10.91 11.13 11.58
C ALA A 124 9.58 11.67 12.13
N ARG A 125 9.03 12.71 11.49
CA ARG A 125 7.72 13.29 11.85
C ARG A 125 6.59 12.27 11.73
N LEU A 126 6.51 11.55 10.61
CA LEU A 126 5.47 10.54 10.39
C LEU A 126 5.60 9.38 11.37
N THR A 127 6.81 8.92 11.64
CA THR A 127 7.08 7.86 12.64
C THR A 127 6.56 8.27 14.02
N GLY A 128 6.85 9.51 14.45
CA GLY A 128 6.31 10.05 15.69
C GLY A 128 4.79 10.20 15.71
N MET A 129 4.15 10.43 14.55
CA MET A 129 2.68 10.47 14.45
C MET A 129 2.05 9.07 14.53
N ILE A 130 2.66 8.07 13.90
CA ILE A 130 2.20 6.68 13.91
C ILE A 130 2.19 6.11 15.33
N SER A 131 3.18 6.46 16.17
CA SER A 131 3.27 5.97 17.56
C SER A 131 2.25 6.59 18.50
N LYS A 132 1.58 7.70 18.13
CA LYS A 132 0.60 8.36 19.01
C LYS A 132 -0.69 7.54 19.13
N ALA A 133 -1.13 7.31 20.37
CA ALA A 133 -2.39 6.61 20.65
C ALA A 133 -3.63 7.36 20.16
N THR A 134 -3.56 8.71 20.07
CA THR A 134 -4.68 9.58 19.67
C THR A 134 -4.95 9.59 18.16
N VAL A 135 -4.08 8.95 17.34
CA VAL A 135 -4.25 8.89 15.88
C VAL A 135 -5.09 7.68 15.51
N THR A 136 -6.13 7.87 14.69
CA THR A 136 -7.00 6.78 14.23
C THR A 136 -6.25 5.78 13.36
N ALA A 137 -6.76 4.54 13.25
CA ALA A 137 -6.14 3.47 12.47
C ALA A 137 -5.99 3.85 10.98
N GLU A 138 -7.00 4.52 10.39
CA GLU A 138 -6.96 4.98 9.00
C GLU A 138 -5.85 6.01 8.79
N LYS A 139 -5.72 6.97 9.70
CA LYS A 139 -4.64 7.97 9.63
C LYS A 139 -3.26 7.35 9.83
N LYS A 140 -3.13 6.37 10.72
CA LYS A 140 -1.88 5.62 10.88
C LYS A 140 -1.51 4.90 9.58
N THR A 141 -2.47 4.22 8.95
CA THR A 141 -2.28 3.57 7.65
C THR A 141 -1.80 4.56 6.58
N SER A 142 -2.46 5.71 6.45
CA SER A 142 -2.04 6.77 5.52
C SER A 142 -0.62 7.29 5.81
N PHE A 143 -0.26 7.47 7.07
CA PHE A 143 1.11 7.88 7.45
C PHE A 143 2.15 6.81 7.17
N MET A 144 1.82 5.52 7.37
CA MET A 144 2.69 4.40 7.03
C MET A 144 2.95 4.32 5.52
N LEU A 145 1.91 4.39 4.68
CA LEU A 145 2.03 4.40 3.23
C LEU A 145 2.94 5.55 2.75
N ARG A 146 2.68 6.75 3.25
CA ARG A 146 3.48 7.93 2.92
C ARG A 146 4.93 7.79 3.39
N ARG A 147 5.18 7.26 4.60
CA ARG A 147 6.52 6.98 5.10
C ARG A 147 7.26 5.98 4.21
N ASN A 148 6.57 4.93 3.76
CA ASN A 148 7.16 3.93 2.87
C ASN A 148 7.56 4.55 1.51
N ILE A 149 6.70 5.42 0.94
CA ILE A 149 7.02 6.15 -0.29
C ILE A 149 8.25 7.07 -0.08
N LEU A 150 8.32 7.80 1.05
CA LEU A 150 9.47 8.64 1.37
C LEU A 150 10.78 7.85 1.44
N LYS A 151 10.74 6.60 1.94
CA LYS A 151 11.92 5.72 1.98
C LYS A 151 12.48 5.40 0.59
N ALA A 152 11.69 5.46 -0.47
CA ALA A 152 12.19 5.31 -1.86
C ALA A 152 13.20 6.41 -2.24
N PHE A 153 13.13 7.58 -1.62
CA PHE A 153 13.99 8.74 -1.87
C PHE A 153 15.22 8.82 -0.94
N GLN A 154 15.45 7.82 -0.09
CA GLN A 154 16.68 7.69 0.70
C GLN A 154 17.74 6.99 -0.17
N LEU A 155 18.53 7.78 -0.92
CA LEU A 155 19.64 7.29 -1.75
C LEU A 155 20.94 7.16 -0.97
#